data_9369d0fb0d8fcc76df3c6a811ae0f3fd
#
_entry.id   9369d0fb0d8fcc76df3c6a811ae0f3fd
#
_cell.length_a   1.000
_cell.length_b   1.000
_cell.length_c   1.000
_cell.angle_alpha   90.00
_cell.angle_beta   90.00
_cell.angle_gamma   90.00
#
_symmetry.space_group_name_H-M   'P 1'
#
loop_
_entity.id
_entity.type
_entity.pdbx_description
1 polymer ?
#
loop_
_entity_poly.entity_id
_entity_poly.type
_entity_poly.pdbx_seq_one_letter_code
_entity_poly.pdbx_strand_id
1 'polypeptide(L)'
;FRYAFVTDDEGFKVLDITDPVKPKLIPGATVPLKHAQRFYLARTYAYVADGEDGLAFIDISNPEKPKLERLYNADGKLNDVRAVQIGSVNASMFALVADGKNGLRVLQMISPENVPTHMGFSPVPNPKLIATYPTHGPAVAVSRGLDRDRVVDETGNQTVVFGRRGSRPFRQDEMEKFYKHADGSLYTVEDVAAKSGELK
;
A
#
# COMPACT_ATOMS: atom_id res chain seq x y z
N PHE A 1 22.49 5.97 -0.54
CA PHE A 1 21.73 5.08 0.33
C PHE A 1 22.69 4.40 1.29
N ARG A 2 22.32 4.26 2.58
CA ARG A 2 23.17 3.60 3.59
C ARG A 2 22.66 2.20 3.91
N TYR A 3 21.37 1.97 3.82
CA TYR A 3 20.75 0.71 4.20
C TYR A 3 20.05 0.05 3.02
N ALA A 4 20.19 -1.28 2.93
CA ALA A 4 19.33 -2.15 2.14
C ALA A 4 18.56 -3.06 3.08
N PHE A 5 17.32 -3.34 2.72
CA PHE A 5 16.43 -4.23 3.45
C PHE A 5 16.19 -5.47 2.61
N VAL A 6 16.22 -6.63 3.23
CA VAL A 6 16.11 -7.93 2.54
C VAL A 6 15.24 -8.86 3.37
N THR A 7 14.49 -9.72 2.72
CA THR A 7 13.83 -10.88 3.34
C THR A 7 14.42 -12.16 2.78
N ASP A 8 14.61 -13.13 3.65
CA ASP A 8 15.02 -14.49 3.33
C ASP A 8 14.37 -15.49 4.30
N ASP A 9 14.84 -16.75 4.30
CA ASP A 9 14.30 -17.83 5.12
C ASP A 9 14.46 -17.61 6.64
N GLU A 10 15.33 -16.67 7.05
CA GLU A 10 15.51 -16.31 8.47
C GLU A 10 14.64 -15.12 8.90
N GLY A 11 14.08 -14.37 7.93
CA GLY A 11 13.21 -13.25 8.19
C GLY A 11 13.60 -11.95 7.49
N PHE A 12 13.39 -10.82 8.16
CA PHE A 12 13.69 -9.48 7.65
C PHE A 12 15.04 -9.01 8.18
N LYS A 13 15.91 -8.53 7.29
CA LYS A 13 17.30 -8.15 7.58
C LYS A 13 17.63 -6.77 7.06
N VAL A 14 18.57 -6.10 7.76
CA VAL A 14 19.08 -4.80 7.34
C VAL A 14 20.59 -4.91 7.07
N LEU A 15 20.99 -4.46 5.89
CA LEU A 15 22.39 -4.45 5.47
C LEU A 15 22.89 -3.01 5.40
N ASP A 16 24.16 -2.81 5.79
CA ASP A 16 24.91 -1.59 5.49
C ASP A 16 25.44 -1.69 4.05
N ILE A 17 25.05 -0.73 3.23
CA ILE A 17 25.49 -0.58 1.84
C ILE A 17 26.22 0.76 1.62
N THR A 18 26.84 1.30 2.65
CA THR A 18 27.70 2.49 2.53
C THR A 18 28.78 2.28 1.48
N ASP A 19 29.35 1.07 1.43
CA ASP A 19 30.13 0.59 0.29
C ASP A 19 29.24 -0.37 -0.53
N PRO A 20 28.68 0.07 -1.67
CA PRO A 20 27.68 -0.71 -2.42
C PRO A 20 28.26 -1.97 -3.09
N VAL A 21 29.57 -2.07 -3.21
CA VAL A 21 30.23 -3.28 -3.74
C VAL A 21 30.59 -4.29 -2.65
N LYS A 22 30.38 -3.93 -1.38
CA LYS A 22 30.65 -4.78 -0.21
C LYS A 22 29.53 -4.66 0.83
N PRO A 23 28.28 -5.04 0.50
CA PRO A 23 27.19 -4.99 1.46
C PRO A 23 27.47 -5.92 2.65
N LYS A 24 27.10 -5.48 3.87
CA LYS A 24 27.33 -6.23 5.10
C LYS A 24 26.05 -6.27 5.92
N LEU A 25 25.73 -7.44 6.46
CA LEU A 25 24.67 -7.56 7.45
C LEU A 25 25.04 -6.75 8.71
N ILE A 26 24.12 -5.93 9.19
CA ILE A 26 24.31 -5.21 10.44
C ILE A 26 24.06 -6.19 11.59
N PRO A 27 25.02 -6.37 12.52
CA PRO A 27 24.85 -7.28 13.64
C PRO A 27 23.61 -6.95 14.49
N GLY A 28 22.75 -7.94 14.72
CA GLY A 28 21.52 -7.76 15.50
C GLY A 28 20.35 -7.08 14.73
N ALA A 29 20.53 -6.75 13.45
CA ALA A 29 19.50 -6.15 12.63
C ALA A 29 18.73 -7.20 11.80
N THR A 30 18.41 -8.33 12.44
CA THR A 30 17.53 -9.38 11.89
C THR A 30 16.29 -9.49 12.76
N VAL A 31 15.13 -9.45 12.12
CA VAL A 31 13.84 -9.77 12.74
C VAL A 31 13.40 -11.13 12.24
N PRO A 32 13.40 -12.17 13.09
CA PRO A 32 13.00 -13.52 12.68
C PRO A 32 11.53 -13.57 12.24
N LEU A 33 11.28 -14.16 11.08
CA LEU A 33 9.95 -14.42 10.52
C LEU A 33 9.97 -15.82 9.88
N LYS A 34 8.85 -16.53 9.90
CA LYS A 34 8.83 -17.93 9.42
C LYS A 34 8.69 -18.07 7.91
N HIS A 35 7.96 -17.13 7.30
CA HIS A 35 7.56 -17.22 5.90
C HIS A 35 7.74 -15.89 5.19
N ALA A 36 8.78 -15.10 5.57
CA ALA A 36 9.01 -13.77 5.04
C ALA A 36 9.14 -13.78 3.51
N GLN A 37 8.29 -13.00 2.85
CA GLN A 37 8.25 -12.86 1.42
C GLN A 37 8.46 -11.40 1.01
N ARG A 38 7.56 -10.84 0.20
CA ARG A 38 7.64 -9.45 -0.25
C ARG A 38 7.26 -8.48 0.86
N PHE A 39 7.92 -7.35 0.88
CA PHE A 39 7.63 -6.29 1.84
C PHE A 39 7.52 -4.92 1.16
N TYR A 40 6.96 -3.97 1.89
CA TYR A 40 6.87 -2.57 1.52
C TYR A 40 7.31 -1.69 2.67
N LEU A 41 8.10 -0.64 2.36
CA LEU A 41 8.52 0.35 3.36
C LEU A 41 7.63 1.57 3.25
N ALA A 42 7.00 1.96 4.35
CA ALA A 42 6.26 3.19 4.43
C ALA A 42 6.53 3.89 5.76
N ARG A 43 6.99 5.13 5.67
CA ARG A 43 7.41 5.92 6.84
C ARG A 43 8.50 5.17 7.63
N THR A 44 8.28 4.91 8.90
CA THR A 44 9.23 4.18 9.79
C THR A 44 8.86 2.72 9.99
N TYR A 45 8.04 2.15 9.11
CA TYR A 45 7.63 0.76 9.18
C TYR A 45 7.97 -0.02 7.91
N ALA A 46 8.42 -1.27 8.09
CA ALA A 46 8.40 -2.29 7.06
C ALA A 46 7.16 -3.19 7.29
N TYR A 47 6.41 -3.41 6.22
CA TYR A 47 5.26 -4.30 6.19
C TYR A 47 5.67 -5.53 5.41
N VAL A 48 5.80 -6.67 6.08
CA VAL A 48 6.33 -7.89 5.48
C VAL A 48 5.22 -8.94 5.37
N ALA A 49 5.05 -9.47 4.16
CA ALA A 49 4.19 -10.63 3.94
C ALA A 49 4.85 -11.85 4.58
N ASP A 50 4.17 -12.49 5.56
CA ASP A 50 4.70 -13.61 6.33
C ASP A 50 3.81 -14.86 6.22
N GLY A 51 3.33 -15.13 5.01
CA GLY A 51 2.60 -16.35 4.68
C GLY A 51 1.41 -16.64 5.59
N GLU A 52 1.46 -17.74 6.32
CA GLU A 52 0.40 -18.19 7.23
C GLU A 52 0.28 -17.32 8.49
N ASP A 53 1.34 -16.65 8.91
CA ASP A 53 1.36 -15.77 10.06
C ASP A 53 0.77 -14.37 9.74
N GLY A 54 0.46 -14.10 8.46
CA GLY A 54 -0.23 -12.90 8.02
C GLY A 54 0.72 -11.78 7.61
N LEU A 55 0.55 -10.59 8.14
CA LEU A 55 1.35 -9.39 7.84
C LEU A 55 2.14 -8.97 9.07
N ALA A 56 3.47 -8.96 8.94
CA ALA A 56 4.36 -8.46 9.98
C ALA A 56 4.60 -6.96 9.85
N PHE A 57 4.55 -6.26 10.97
CA PHE A 57 4.83 -4.84 11.11
C PHE A 57 6.16 -4.70 11.86
N ILE A 58 7.16 -4.16 11.20
CA ILE A 58 8.48 -3.99 11.77
C ILE A 58 8.79 -2.50 11.88
N ASP A 59 9.03 -2.03 13.09
CA ASP A 59 9.54 -0.69 13.33
C ASP A 59 11.00 -0.60 12.87
N ILE A 60 11.27 0.27 11.90
CA ILE A 60 12.57 0.58 11.34
C ILE A 60 12.97 2.04 11.57
N SER A 61 12.37 2.70 12.58
CA SER A 61 12.76 4.06 12.98
C SER A 61 14.26 4.15 13.30
N ASN A 62 14.82 3.08 13.85
CA ASN A 62 16.25 2.83 13.89
C ASN A 62 16.58 1.58 13.05
N PRO A 63 17.04 1.75 11.80
CA PRO A 63 17.32 0.62 10.91
C PRO A 63 18.37 -0.37 11.44
N GLU A 64 19.28 0.08 12.32
CA GLU A 64 20.30 -0.78 12.93
C GLU A 64 19.75 -1.65 14.08
N LYS A 65 18.52 -1.37 14.53
CA LYS A 65 17.84 -2.10 15.60
C LYS A 65 16.36 -2.27 15.27
N PRO A 66 16.01 -2.94 14.14
CA PRO A 66 14.62 -3.15 13.77
C PRO A 66 13.91 -3.99 14.81
N LYS A 67 12.61 -3.77 15.00
CA LYS A 67 11.80 -4.48 15.99
C LYS A 67 10.49 -4.96 15.38
N LEU A 68 10.11 -6.20 15.66
CA LEU A 68 8.76 -6.66 15.38
C LEU A 68 7.79 -5.95 16.31
N GLU A 69 6.96 -5.09 15.74
CA GLU A 69 5.90 -4.38 16.48
C GLU A 69 4.66 -5.27 16.62
N ARG A 70 4.29 -5.96 15.54
CA ARG A 70 3.06 -6.77 15.50
C ARG A 70 3.09 -7.79 14.37
N LEU A 71 2.46 -8.94 14.62
CA LEU A 71 1.92 -9.83 13.60
C LEU A 71 0.41 -9.65 13.54
N TYR A 72 -0.15 -9.54 12.34
CA TYR A 72 -1.57 -9.35 12.14
C TYR A 72 -2.11 -10.30 11.07
N ASN A 73 -3.01 -11.18 11.47
CA ASN A 73 -3.64 -12.17 10.60
C ASN A 73 -5.17 -12.01 10.47
N ALA A 74 -5.74 -10.91 11.00
CA ALA A 74 -7.18 -10.64 10.98
C ALA A 74 -8.02 -11.84 11.48
N ASP A 75 -7.68 -12.37 12.65
CA ASP A 75 -8.33 -13.55 13.26
C ASP A 75 -8.30 -14.78 12.36
N GLY A 76 -7.15 -15.02 11.70
CA GLY A 76 -6.91 -16.15 10.81
C GLY A 76 -7.43 -15.95 9.37
N LYS A 77 -7.97 -14.78 9.03
CA LYS A 77 -8.47 -14.48 7.68
C LYS A 77 -7.36 -14.13 6.69
N LEU A 78 -6.17 -13.74 7.17
CA LEU A 78 -4.95 -13.59 6.39
C LEU A 78 -4.04 -14.78 6.73
N ASN A 79 -3.94 -15.76 5.83
CA ASN A 79 -3.21 -16.99 6.09
C ASN A 79 -2.48 -17.57 4.87
N ASP A 80 -2.26 -16.74 3.85
CA ASP A 80 -1.44 -17.07 2.67
C ASP A 80 -0.85 -15.78 2.08
N VAL A 81 -0.35 -14.89 2.98
CA VAL A 81 0.08 -13.54 2.61
C VAL A 81 1.39 -13.59 1.84
N ARG A 82 1.38 -13.14 0.57
CA ARG A 82 2.49 -13.23 -0.38
C ARG A 82 3.09 -11.89 -0.78
N ALA A 83 2.30 -10.83 -0.75
CA ALA A 83 2.76 -9.50 -1.07
C ALA A 83 1.88 -8.43 -0.43
N VAL A 84 2.45 -7.25 -0.23
CA VAL A 84 1.78 -6.07 0.32
C VAL A 84 2.19 -4.82 -0.44
N GLN A 85 1.25 -3.90 -0.58
CA GLN A 85 1.48 -2.53 -1.05
C GLN A 85 0.77 -1.55 -0.13
N ILE A 86 1.40 -0.43 0.15
CA ILE A 86 0.83 0.63 0.98
C ILE A 86 0.43 1.80 0.09
N GLY A 87 -0.79 2.28 0.29
CA GLY A 87 -1.32 3.47 -0.36
C GLY A 87 -1.93 4.42 0.64
N SER A 88 -1.94 5.71 0.31
CA SER A 88 -2.59 6.75 1.13
C SER A 88 -3.66 7.44 0.31
N VAL A 89 -4.83 7.62 0.92
CA VAL A 89 -5.95 8.38 0.36
C VAL A 89 -6.45 9.32 1.44
N ASN A 90 -6.42 10.62 1.16
CA ASN A 90 -6.71 11.66 2.15
C ASN A 90 -5.82 11.51 3.39
N ALA A 91 -6.41 11.53 4.58
CA ALA A 91 -5.70 11.34 5.86
C ALA A 91 -5.58 9.87 6.27
N SER A 92 -5.89 8.93 5.38
CA SER A 92 -5.93 7.50 5.68
C SER A 92 -4.85 6.73 4.92
N MET A 93 -4.34 5.67 5.54
CA MET A 93 -3.37 4.76 4.96
C MET A 93 -3.97 3.35 4.90
N PHE A 94 -3.81 2.71 3.75
CA PHE A 94 -4.34 1.37 3.48
C PHE A 94 -3.22 0.43 3.06
N ALA A 95 -3.38 -0.87 3.38
CA ALA A 95 -2.59 -1.92 2.79
C ALA A 95 -3.44 -2.76 1.83
N LEU A 96 -2.92 -2.94 0.63
CA LEU A 96 -3.41 -3.91 -0.35
C LEU A 96 -2.56 -5.17 -0.20
N VAL A 97 -3.18 -6.28 0.14
CA VAL A 97 -2.48 -7.53 0.46
C VAL A 97 -2.89 -8.61 -0.52
N ALA A 98 -1.92 -9.19 -1.22
CA ALA A 98 -2.12 -10.41 -1.99
C ALA A 98 -2.04 -11.58 -1.03
N ASP A 99 -3.20 -12.15 -0.70
CA ASP A 99 -3.36 -13.23 0.30
C ASP A 99 -3.61 -14.58 -0.41
N GLY A 100 -2.76 -14.89 -1.37
CA GLY A 100 -2.71 -16.15 -2.10
C GLY A 100 -4.08 -16.72 -2.46
N LYS A 101 -4.40 -17.88 -1.92
CA LYS A 101 -5.69 -18.58 -2.14
C LYS A 101 -6.92 -17.76 -1.73
N ASN A 102 -6.75 -16.76 -0.88
CA ASN A 102 -7.83 -15.92 -0.37
C ASN A 102 -8.05 -14.64 -1.21
N GLY A 103 -7.26 -14.41 -2.25
CA GLY A 103 -7.39 -13.26 -3.15
C GLY A 103 -6.80 -11.97 -2.60
N LEU A 104 -7.43 -10.84 -2.92
CA LEU A 104 -7.02 -9.52 -2.44
C LEU A 104 -7.71 -9.20 -1.10
N ARG A 105 -6.92 -8.73 -0.15
CA ARG A 105 -7.40 -8.15 1.11
C ARG A 105 -7.06 -6.67 1.17
N VAL A 106 -7.98 -5.87 1.69
CA VAL A 106 -7.76 -4.44 1.94
C VAL A 106 -7.81 -4.19 3.43
N LEU A 107 -6.72 -3.66 3.96
CA LEU A 107 -6.62 -3.27 5.37
C LEU A 107 -6.62 -1.75 5.48
N GLN A 108 -7.44 -1.20 6.34
CA GLN A 108 -7.30 0.17 6.83
C GLN A 108 -6.24 0.17 7.93
N MET A 109 -5.15 0.90 7.72
CA MET A 109 -3.98 0.88 8.60
C MET A 109 -3.98 2.03 9.58
N ILE A 110 -4.25 3.22 9.06
CA ILE A 110 -4.31 4.48 9.79
C ILE A 110 -5.47 5.29 9.22
N SER A 111 -6.31 5.81 10.10
CA SER A 111 -7.37 6.75 9.71
C SER A 111 -7.74 7.63 10.91
N PRO A 112 -8.46 8.74 10.68
CA PRO A 112 -8.97 9.57 11.77
C PRO A 112 -9.77 8.80 12.81
N GLU A 113 -10.48 7.74 12.38
CA GLU A 113 -11.36 6.95 13.27
C GLU A 113 -10.60 5.94 14.11
N ASN A 114 -9.50 5.36 13.61
CA ASN A 114 -8.84 4.23 14.28
C ASN A 114 -7.49 4.57 14.93
N VAL A 115 -6.89 5.72 14.61
CA VAL A 115 -5.60 6.14 15.16
C VAL A 115 -5.66 7.61 15.58
N PRO A 116 -5.75 7.91 16.87
CA PRO A 116 -5.83 9.30 17.38
C PRO A 116 -4.67 10.20 16.91
N THR A 117 -3.49 9.61 16.68
CA THR A 117 -2.28 10.31 16.22
C THR A 117 -2.08 10.24 14.70
N HIS A 118 -3.14 10.02 13.91
CA HIS A 118 -3.09 9.83 12.46
C HIS A 118 -2.36 10.96 11.70
N MET A 119 -2.35 12.18 12.23
CA MET A 119 -1.66 13.34 11.67
C MET A 119 -0.15 13.37 11.99
N GLY A 120 0.34 12.48 12.84
CA GLY A 120 1.76 12.38 13.19
C GLY A 120 2.60 11.91 12.01
N PHE A 121 3.93 12.13 12.12
CA PHE A 121 4.89 11.72 11.09
C PHE A 121 4.84 10.22 10.77
N SER A 122 4.79 9.38 11.81
CA SER A 122 4.71 7.93 11.67
C SER A 122 3.90 7.33 12.83
N PRO A 123 2.57 7.49 12.83
CA PRO A 123 1.73 6.89 13.85
C PRO A 123 1.78 5.36 13.78
N VAL A 124 1.68 4.70 14.92
CA VAL A 124 1.64 3.24 15.00
C VAL A 124 0.39 2.74 14.26
N PRO A 125 0.53 1.86 13.27
CA PRO A 125 -0.60 1.36 12.52
C PRO A 125 -1.54 0.51 13.38
N ASN A 126 -2.85 0.69 13.19
CA ASN A 126 -3.89 -0.11 13.82
C ASN A 126 -4.73 -0.80 12.74
N PRO A 127 -4.27 -1.96 12.21
CA PRO A 127 -4.87 -2.59 11.05
C PRO A 127 -6.28 -3.11 11.32
N LYS A 128 -7.16 -2.92 10.33
CA LYS A 128 -8.49 -3.49 10.28
C LYS A 128 -8.78 -4.01 8.87
N LEU A 129 -9.17 -5.27 8.74
CA LEU A 129 -9.64 -5.82 7.46
C LEU A 129 -10.99 -5.18 7.12
N ILE A 130 -11.05 -4.48 5.98
CA ILE A 130 -12.24 -3.73 5.56
C ILE A 130 -12.86 -4.26 4.28
N ALA A 131 -12.08 -4.93 3.42
CA ALA A 131 -12.60 -5.50 2.18
C ALA A 131 -11.82 -6.74 1.74
N THR A 132 -12.49 -7.57 0.96
CA THR A 132 -11.96 -8.79 0.36
C THR A 132 -12.47 -8.89 -1.07
N TYR A 133 -11.59 -9.26 -1.99
CA TYR A 133 -11.95 -9.58 -3.36
C TYR A 133 -11.38 -10.94 -3.73
N PRO A 134 -12.22 -11.95 -4.04
CA PRO A 134 -11.75 -13.25 -4.49
C PRO A 134 -11.16 -13.12 -5.90
N THR A 135 -9.94 -13.60 -6.10
CA THR A 135 -9.31 -13.67 -7.41
C THR A 135 -9.60 -15.03 -8.04
N HIS A 136 -9.52 -15.12 -9.38
CA HIS A 136 -9.77 -16.38 -10.10
C HIS A 136 -8.76 -17.49 -9.77
N GLY A 137 -7.52 -17.10 -9.42
CA GLY A 137 -6.46 -17.98 -8.94
C GLY A 137 -5.74 -17.33 -7.76
N PRO A 138 -4.70 -17.97 -7.20
CA PRO A 138 -3.97 -17.41 -6.06
C PRO A 138 -3.37 -16.03 -6.37
N ALA A 139 -3.65 -15.03 -5.54
CA ALA A 139 -3.05 -13.71 -5.63
C ALA A 139 -1.60 -13.78 -5.16
N VAL A 140 -0.63 -13.53 -6.04
CA VAL A 140 0.80 -13.69 -5.76
C VAL A 140 1.55 -12.36 -5.67
N ALA A 141 0.93 -11.29 -6.17
CA ALA A 141 1.51 -9.95 -6.16
C ALA A 141 0.40 -8.89 -6.22
N VAL A 142 0.73 -7.71 -5.77
CA VAL A 142 -0.08 -6.52 -5.90
C VAL A 142 0.84 -5.36 -6.28
N SER A 143 0.43 -4.57 -7.27
CA SER A 143 1.17 -3.39 -7.68
C SER A 143 0.68 -2.15 -6.94
N ARG A 144 1.47 -1.11 -6.98
CA ARG A 144 1.04 0.21 -6.53
C ARG A 144 -0.13 0.67 -7.40
N GLY A 145 -1.18 1.14 -6.75
CA GLY A 145 -2.31 1.77 -7.42
C GLY A 145 -1.94 3.14 -8.00
N LEU A 146 -2.82 3.67 -8.83
CA LEU A 146 -2.72 5.06 -9.28
C LEU A 146 -2.94 6.01 -8.08
N ASP A 147 -2.14 7.05 -8.01
CA ASP A 147 -2.43 8.14 -7.08
C ASP A 147 -3.76 8.80 -7.48
N ARG A 148 -4.60 9.13 -6.51
CA ARG A 148 -5.92 9.73 -6.76
C ARG A 148 -5.88 11.02 -7.59
N ASP A 149 -4.76 11.74 -7.52
CA ASP A 149 -4.58 13.03 -8.16
C ASP A 149 -3.95 12.90 -9.56
N ARG A 150 -3.75 11.68 -10.03
CA ARG A 150 -3.05 11.41 -11.29
C ARG A 150 -3.78 10.37 -12.09
N VAL A 151 -3.97 10.68 -13.36
CA VAL A 151 -4.32 9.70 -14.38
C VAL A 151 -3.10 9.56 -15.28
N VAL A 152 -2.62 8.33 -15.44
CA VAL A 152 -1.50 8.00 -16.33
C VAL A 152 -2.01 7.10 -17.44
N ASP A 153 -1.45 7.27 -18.64
CA ASP A 153 -1.72 6.38 -19.77
C ASP A 153 -0.96 5.06 -19.63
N GLU A 154 -1.18 4.13 -20.54
CA GLU A 154 -0.54 2.80 -20.56
C GLU A 154 0.99 2.88 -20.68
N THR A 155 1.54 3.98 -21.18
CA THR A 155 2.99 4.22 -21.25
C THR A 155 3.57 4.79 -19.98
N GLY A 156 2.75 5.04 -18.96
CA GLY A 156 3.14 5.64 -17.68
C GLY A 156 3.20 7.17 -17.70
N ASN A 157 2.79 7.82 -18.79
CA ASN A 157 2.73 9.27 -18.86
C ASN A 157 1.54 9.80 -18.07
N GLN A 158 1.80 10.84 -17.28
CA GLN A 158 0.77 11.52 -16.52
C GLN A 158 -0.20 12.25 -17.47
N THR A 159 -1.47 11.81 -17.49
CA THR A 159 -2.48 12.37 -18.38
C THR A 159 -3.20 13.53 -17.74
N VAL A 160 -3.55 13.43 -16.46
CA VAL A 160 -4.32 14.42 -15.72
C VAL A 160 -3.76 14.63 -14.33
N VAL A 161 -3.54 15.87 -13.95
CA VAL A 161 -3.26 16.30 -12.58
C VAL A 161 -3.91 17.66 -12.34
N PHE A 162 -4.92 17.74 -11.45
CA PHE A 162 -5.54 18.99 -11.05
C PHE A 162 -5.90 19.92 -12.24
N GLY A 163 -6.61 19.41 -13.23
CA GLY A 163 -6.99 20.16 -14.43
C GLY A 163 -5.84 20.43 -15.39
N ARG A 164 -4.79 19.61 -15.37
CA ARG A 164 -3.62 19.71 -16.25
C ARG A 164 -3.37 18.38 -16.95
N ARG A 165 -2.84 18.49 -18.17
CA ARG A 165 -2.28 17.37 -18.92
C ARG A 165 -0.77 17.56 -19.04
N GLY A 166 -0.03 16.77 -18.29
CA GLY A 166 1.40 16.99 -18.11
C GLY A 166 1.70 18.37 -17.55
N SER A 167 2.52 19.16 -18.21
CA SER A 167 2.92 20.50 -17.78
C SER A 167 1.95 21.62 -18.18
N ARG A 168 0.96 21.36 -19.06
CA ARG A 168 0.01 22.37 -19.54
C ARG A 168 -1.36 22.25 -18.88
N PRO A 169 -2.12 23.36 -18.75
CA PRO A 169 -3.54 23.31 -18.37
C PRO A 169 -4.36 22.52 -19.41
N PHE A 170 -5.51 21.98 -18.98
CA PHE A 170 -6.51 21.49 -19.92
C PHE A 170 -6.97 22.58 -20.87
N ARG A 171 -7.24 22.17 -22.10
CA ARG A 171 -8.08 22.95 -23.00
C ARG A 171 -9.55 22.73 -22.63
N GLN A 172 -10.43 23.60 -23.08
CA GLN A 172 -11.85 23.52 -22.76
C GLN A 172 -12.47 22.17 -23.18
N ASP A 173 -12.15 21.68 -24.38
CA ASP A 173 -12.64 20.39 -24.88
C ASP A 173 -12.17 19.19 -24.04
N GLU A 174 -10.99 19.29 -23.43
CA GLU A 174 -10.49 18.28 -22.50
C GLU A 174 -11.21 18.35 -21.15
N MET A 175 -11.44 19.55 -20.63
CA MET A 175 -12.19 19.75 -19.39
C MET A 175 -13.62 19.21 -19.52
N GLU A 176 -14.29 19.48 -20.62
CA GLU A 176 -15.66 19.04 -20.86
C GLU A 176 -15.80 17.52 -20.80
N LYS A 177 -14.81 16.76 -21.31
CA LYS A 177 -14.81 15.31 -21.24
C LYS A 177 -14.78 14.74 -19.81
N PHE A 178 -14.24 15.50 -18.87
CA PHE A 178 -14.11 15.03 -17.48
C PHE A 178 -15.22 15.55 -16.57
N TYR A 179 -15.88 16.62 -16.92
CA TYR A 179 -16.84 17.30 -16.02
C TYR A 179 -18.27 17.27 -16.54
N LYS A 180 -18.49 16.85 -17.79
CA LYS A 180 -19.81 16.80 -18.39
C LYS A 180 -20.18 15.39 -18.85
N HIS A 181 -21.46 15.06 -18.70
CA HIS A 181 -22.09 13.94 -19.39
C HIS A 181 -22.13 14.17 -20.91
N ALA A 182 -22.50 13.12 -21.66
CA ALA A 182 -22.63 13.19 -23.12
C ALA A 182 -23.73 14.18 -23.57
N ASP A 183 -24.73 14.44 -22.73
CA ASP A 183 -25.82 15.39 -22.94
C ASP A 183 -25.44 16.85 -22.59
N GLY A 184 -24.22 17.06 -22.09
CA GLY A 184 -23.70 18.37 -21.73
C GLY A 184 -23.97 18.82 -20.28
N SER A 185 -24.72 18.05 -19.49
CA SER A 185 -24.90 18.31 -18.06
C SER A 185 -23.61 18.05 -17.28
N LEU A 186 -23.46 18.70 -16.11
CA LEU A 186 -22.31 18.47 -15.23
C LEU A 186 -22.50 17.19 -14.41
N TYR A 187 -21.42 16.46 -14.16
CA TYR A 187 -21.41 15.43 -13.15
C TYR A 187 -21.65 16.02 -11.77
N THR A 188 -22.51 15.41 -10.99
CA THR A 188 -22.85 15.80 -9.63
C THR A 188 -22.54 14.69 -8.63
N VAL A 189 -22.65 14.99 -7.33
CA VAL A 189 -22.44 13.99 -6.29
C VAL A 189 -23.55 12.93 -6.32
N GLU A 190 -24.76 13.29 -6.73
CA GLU A 190 -25.90 12.38 -6.89
C GLU A 190 -25.65 11.31 -7.96
N ASP A 191 -24.93 11.64 -9.04
CA ASP A 191 -24.57 10.68 -10.09
C ASP A 191 -23.71 9.53 -9.54
N VAL A 192 -22.85 9.83 -8.59
CA VAL A 192 -21.98 8.85 -7.92
C VAL A 192 -22.81 7.97 -6.98
N ALA A 193 -23.76 8.57 -6.25
CA ALA A 193 -24.63 7.86 -5.33
C ALA A 193 -25.58 6.89 -6.06
N ALA A 194 -26.12 7.28 -7.22
CA ALA A 194 -26.96 6.43 -8.05
C ALA A 194 -26.23 5.18 -8.55
N LYS A 195 -24.98 5.33 -9.02
CA LYS A 195 -24.16 4.20 -9.47
C LYS A 195 -23.73 3.26 -8.35
N SER A 196 -23.52 3.74 -7.14
CA SER A 196 -23.17 2.90 -5.99
C SER A 196 -24.32 2.03 -5.50
N GLY A 197 -25.56 2.37 -5.85
CA GLY A 197 -26.76 1.56 -5.58
C GLY A 197 -26.93 0.35 -6.50
N GLU A 198 -26.32 0.36 -7.69
CA GLU A 198 -26.38 -0.73 -8.68
C GLU A 198 -25.29 -1.82 -8.46
N LEU A 199 -24.38 -1.59 -7.53
CA LEU A 199 -23.25 -2.50 -7.19
C LEU A 199 -23.54 -3.35 -5.93
N LYS A 200 -24.80 -3.65 -5.67
CA LYS A 200 -25.22 -4.58 -4.61
C LYS A 200 -25.44 -5.97 -5.13
#